data_05fab35cd7c9357e4f40079d89d418b9
#
_entry.id   05fab35cd7c9357e4f40079d89d418b9
#
_cell.length_a   1.000
_cell.length_b   1.000
_cell.length_c   1.000
_cell.angle_alpha   90.00
_cell.angle_beta   90.00
_cell.angle_gamma   90.00
#
_symmetry.space_group_name_H-M   'P 1'
#
loop_
_entity.id
_entity.type
_entity.pdbx_description
1 polymer ?
#
loop_
_entity_poly.entity_id
_entity_poly.type
_entity_poly.pdbx_seq_one_letter_code
_entity_poly.pdbx_strand_id
1 'polypeptide(L)'
;RIDTLLLREYPGLAHTLLRLHPRPTEGACDPATHSCLRHRLAMLSRALLDPQHGYTDPDLLHFRQRFHQALAAGESSTQEMASLALSCVARIRRQSDQLPDVFFTDTEVDYRDDNRHLWIYIEAGDEEESFEPPRQSDTPPDVPGLPPRHYPEWDHQSQTWRPDWVSLYERLQPSGNPAQIHAILARHAGLAKQLKRLLDLLKPQDKQRIRFQEEGSELDLDVAIRSLIDFKSGAAPDPRINMSHRTDGRDIAVLLLLDLSQSLNEPAAGSEQTVLDLSREAVTLLAWAIEQLGDPFAIAGFHSNTRHDVRYQHIKGFDEGFDEDVKGRLAGIEAGWSTRMGAALRHAGHYLGARQADKKLLLILTDGQPSDIDTPDERTLIEDAREAVRELGQDGIYTHCISLDPKADAYVGDIFGRRHTVIDNVQRLPERLPQLFMALTR
;
A
#
# COMPACT_ATOMS: atom_id res chain seq x y z
N ARG A 1 5.01 -32.02 -6.87
CA ARG A 1 3.71 -32.47 -7.33
C ARG A 1 3.39 -32.01 -8.75
N ILE A 2 3.41 -30.73 -9.04
CA ILE A 2 3.07 -30.19 -10.37
C ILE A 2 3.96 -30.80 -11.44
N ASP A 3 5.29 -30.75 -11.29
CA ASP A 3 6.24 -31.31 -12.27
C ASP A 3 6.05 -32.83 -12.48
N THR A 4 5.77 -33.55 -11.40
CA THR A 4 5.53 -35.01 -11.51
C THR A 4 4.24 -35.31 -12.27
N LEU A 5 3.18 -34.52 -12.06
CA LEU A 5 1.94 -34.63 -12.82
C LEU A 5 2.16 -34.21 -14.28
N LEU A 6 2.90 -33.11 -14.52
CA LEU A 6 3.26 -32.64 -15.84
C LEU A 6 4.05 -33.73 -16.64
N LEU A 7 5.02 -34.38 -15.99
CA LEU A 7 5.79 -35.45 -16.61
C LEU A 7 4.95 -36.72 -16.89
N ARG A 8 3.91 -36.97 -16.09
CA ARG A 8 2.96 -38.03 -16.36
C ARG A 8 2.09 -37.74 -17.59
N GLU A 9 1.64 -36.52 -17.75
CA GLU A 9 0.80 -36.07 -18.85
C GLU A 9 1.62 -35.85 -20.15
N TYR A 10 2.83 -35.27 -20.00
CA TYR A 10 3.73 -34.94 -21.10
C TYR A 10 5.12 -35.57 -20.93
N PRO A 11 5.26 -36.89 -21.16
CA PRO A 11 6.52 -37.61 -20.93
C PRO A 11 7.71 -37.07 -21.74
N GLY A 12 7.44 -36.43 -22.89
CA GLY A 12 8.47 -35.84 -23.74
C GLY A 12 9.25 -34.68 -23.09
N LEU A 13 8.68 -34.04 -22.03
CA LEU A 13 9.34 -32.97 -21.28
C LEU A 13 10.38 -33.52 -20.28
N ALA A 14 10.41 -34.83 -20.00
CA ALA A 14 11.26 -35.44 -18.98
C ALA A 14 12.73 -35.09 -19.18
N HIS A 15 13.24 -35.19 -20.42
CA HIS A 15 14.64 -34.89 -20.72
C HIS A 15 15.00 -33.43 -20.38
N THR A 16 14.14 -32.51 -20.74
CA THR A 16 14.37 -31.05 -20.50
C THR A 16 14.31 -30.71 -19.02
N LEU A 17 13.27 -31.14 -18.31
CA LEU A 17 13.11 -30.90 -16.87
C LEU A 17 14.23 -31.56 -16.06
N LEU A 18 14.58 -32.82 -16.34
CA LEU A 18 15.67 -33.48 -15.65
C LEU A 18 17.05 -32.88 -15.92
N ARG A 19 17.24 -32.24 -17.06
CA ARG A 19 18.47 -31.53 -17.39
C ARG A 19 18.60 -30.22 -16.65
N LEU A 20 17.50 -29.50 -16.45
CA LEU A 20 17.44 -28.25 -15.70
C LEU A 20 17.42 -28.45 -14.17
N HIS A 21 17.02 -29.66 -13.72
CA HIS A 21 16.94 -29.95 -12.31
C HIS A 21 18.30 -30.30 -11.72
N PRO A 22 18.68 -29.75 -10.54
CA PRO A 22 19.97 -30.07 -9.92
C PRO A 22 20.20 -31.55 -9.70
N ARG A 23 21.46 -31.97 -9.77
CA ARG A 23 21.87 -33.36 -9.59
C ARG A 23 22.94 -33.47 -8.51
N PRO A 24 22.58 -33.19 -7.23
CA PRO A 24 23.54 -33.22 -6.14
C PRO A 24 24.12 -34.66 -5.96
N THR A 25 25.40 -34.71 -5.68
CA THR A 25 26.10 -35.99 -5.44
C THR A 25 25.89 -36.43 -4.01
N GLU A 26 25.48 -37.68 -3.79
CA GLU A 26 25.30 -38.22 -2.45
C GLU A 26 26.63 -38.18 -1.67
N GLY A 27 26.62 -37.65 -0.43
CA GLY A 27 27.81 -37.55 0.40
C GLY A 27 28.72 -36.35 0.11
N ALA A 28 28.38 -35.46 -0.83
CA ALA A 28 29.20 -34.27 -1.13
C ALA A 28 29.23 -33.24 0.01
N CYS A 29 28.20 -33.22 0.87
CA CYS A 29 28.13 -32.33 2.01
C CYS A 29 28.66 -32.99 3.27
N ASP A 30 29.61 -32.30 3.96
CA ASP A 30 30.17 -32.81 5.23
C ASP A 30 29.33 -32.28 6.42
N PRO A 31 28.57 -33.16 7.11
CA PRO A 31 27.73 -32.78 8.23
C PRO A 31 28.49 -32.39 9.50
N ALA A 32 29.82 -32.55 9.54
CA ALA A 32 30.64 -32.19 10.67
C ALA A 32 30.93 -30.65 10.70
N THR A 33 30.88 -30.01 9.54
CA THR A 33 31.28 -28.61 9.38
C THR A 33 30.14 -27.71 8.91
N HIS A 34 29.09 -28.28 8.32
CA HIS A 34 28.03 -27.49 7.67
C HIS A 34 26.65 -28.12 7.82
N SER A 35 25.60 -27.29 7.66
CA SER A 35 24.23 -27.76 7.48
C SER A 35 24.06 -28.41 6.11
N CYS A 36 23.68 -29.67 6.09
CA CYS A 36 23.43 -30.41 4.87
C CYS A 36 21.94 -30.60 4.54
N LEU A 37 21.06 -29.88 5.21
CA LEU A 37 19.63 -30.00 5.02
C LEU A 37 19.21 -29.66 3.58
N ARG A 38 19.71 -28.57 3.05
CA ARG A 38 19.42 -28.10 1.68
C ARG A 38 19.87 -29.12 0.63
N HIS A 39 21.06 -29.68 0.82
CA HIS A 39 21.59 -30.72 -0.05
C HIS A 39 20.71 -31.97 -0.04
N ARG A 40 20.27 -32.44 1.14
CA ARG A 40 19.35 -33.58 1.27
C ARG A 40 17.97 -33.31 0.65
N LEU A 41 17.47 -32.08 0.77
CA LEU A 41 16.21 -31.70 0.13
C LEU A 41 16.32 -31.63 -1.41
N ALA A 42 17.43 -31.16 -1.94
CA ALA A 42 17.69 -31.17 -3.38
C ALA A 42 17.82 -32.59 -3.93
N MET A 43 18.49 -33.51 -3.20
CA MET A 43 18.51 -34.95 -3.53
C MET A 43 17.10 -35.58 -3.54
N LEU A 44 16.26 -35.24 -2.53
CA LEU A 44 14.88 -35.71 -2.50
C LEU A 44 14.10 -35.19 -3.71
N SER A 45 14.20 -33.90 -3.99
CA SER A 45 13.53 -33.27 -5.13
C SER A 45 13.92 -33.96 -6.46
N ARG A 46 15.19 -34.24 -6.65
CA ARG A 46 15.66 -35.01 -7.79
C ARG A 46 15.07 -36.43 -7.83
N ALA A 47 15.07 -37.13 -6.72
CA ALA A 47 14.57 -38.49 -6.62
C ALA A 47 13.07 -38.63 -6.88
N LEU A 48 12.29 -37.56 -6.64
CA LEU A 48 10.86 -37.52 -6.94
C LEU A 48 10.57 -37.49 -8.45
N LEU A 49 11.51 -36.92 -9.24
CA LEU A 49 11.34 -36.72 -10.68
C LEU A 49 12.10 -37.71 -11.52
N ASP A 50 13.28 -38.17 -11.06
CA ASP A 50 14.18 -39.03 -11.80
C ASP A 50 14.13 -40.49 -11.25
N PRO A 51 13.54 -41.42 -11.97
CA PRO A 51 13.55 -42.85 -11.57
C PRO A 51 14.96 -43.42 -11.46
N GLN A 52 15.94 -42.84 -12.18
CA GLN A 52 17.33 -43.33 -12.26
C GLN A 52 18.29 -42.47 -11.41
N HIS A 53 17.81 -41.85 -10.34
CA HIS A 53 18.57 -40.89 -9.50
C HIS A 53 19.84 -41.50 -8.84
N GLY A 54 19.86 -42.81 -8.55
CA GLY A 54 21.01 -43.54 -8.00
C GLY A 54 21.28 -43.29 -6.50
N TYR A 55 20.46 -42.54 -5.76
CA TYR A 55 20.63 -42.29 -4.32
C TYR A 55 20.26 -43.53 -3.50
N THR A 56 21.00 -43.73 -2.39
CA THR A 56 20.88 -44.90 -1.52
C THR A 56 20.36 -44.58 -0.12
N ASP A 57 20.23 -43.28 0.26
CA ASP A 57 19.74 -42.86 1.56
C ASP A 57 18.34 -43.46 1.87
N PRO A 58 18.18 -44.24 2.95
CA PRO A 58 16.94 -44.94 3.26
C PRO A 58 15.77 -43.97 3.61
N ASP A 59 16.04 -42.84 4.25
CA ASP A 59 15.01 -41.85 4.58
C ASP A 59 14.50 -41.18 3.29
N LEU A 60 15.39 -40.85 2.37
CA LEU A 60 15.03 -40.28 1.07
C LEU A 60 14.17 -41.26 0.26
N LEU A 61 14.57 -42.54 0.18
CA LEU A 61 13.82 -43.56 -0.54
C LEU A 61 12.44 -43.82 0.07
N HIS A 62 12.33 -43.81 1.40
CA HIS A 62 11.06 -43.92 2.12
C HIS A 62 10.10 -42.77 1.74
N PHE A 63 10.54 -41.50 1.78
CA PHE A 63 9.68 -40.39 1.44
C PHE A 63 9.35 -40.30 -0.05
N ARG A 64 10.26 -40.68 -0.93
CA ARG A 64 9.98 -40.86 -2.35
C ARG A 64 8.84 -41.85 -2.57
N GLN A 65 8.88 -43.00 -1.91
CA GLN A 65 7.84 -44.05 -2.03
C GLN A 65 6.48 -43.52 -1.52
N ARG A 66 6.45 -42.89 -0.36
CA ARG A 66 5.22 -42.28 0.20
C ARG A 66 4.61 -41.21 -0.73
N PHE A 67 5.45 -40.38 -1.32
CA PHE A 67 5.02 -39.38 -2.28
C PHE A 67 4.33 -40.00 -3.49
N HIS A 68 4.96 -40.98 -4.10
CA HIS A 68 4.37 -41.67 -5.26
C HIS A 68 3.12 -42.50 -4.93
N GLN A 69 3.04 -43.03 -3.72
CA GLN A 69 1.83 -43.71 -3.23
C GLN A 69 0.68 -42.73 -3.05
N ALA A 70 0.92 -41.60 -2.43
CA ALA A 70 -0.09 -40.50 -2.27
C ALA A 70 -0.61 -40.01 -3.64
N LEU A 71 0.30 -39.80 -4.61
CA LEU A 71 -0.12 -39.42 -5.97
C LEU A 71 -0.92 -40.54 -6.68
N ALA A 72 -0.62 -41.80 -6.44
CA ALA A 72 -1.33 -42.93 -7.05
C ALA A 72 -2.71 -43.13 -6.42
N ALA A 73 -2.85 -42.89 -5.13
CA ALA A 73 -4.12 -42.97 -4.41
C ALA A 73 -5.08 -41.80 -4.75
N GLY A 74 -4.62 -40.77 -5.46
CA GLY A 74 -5.40 -39.56 -5.73
C GLY A 74 -5.40 -38.56 -4.60
N GLU A 75 -4.74 -38.86 -3.50
CA GLU A 75 -4.47 -37.92 -2.38
C GLU A 75 -3.42 -36.90 -2.80
N SER A 76 -3.81 -35.86 -3.48
CA SER A 76 -2.85 -34.92 -4.04
C SER A 76 -3.20 -33.48 -3.76
N SER A 77 -3.88 -33.21 -2.62
CA SER A 77 -4.12 -31.86 -2.18
C SER A 77 -2.81 -31.15 -1.80
N THR A 78 -2.76 -29.85 -1.94
CA THR A 78 -1.59 -29.04 -1.53
C THR A 78 -1.29 -29.24 -0.04
N GLN A 79 -2.32 -29.36 0.79
CA GLN A 79 -2.20 -29.55 2.23
C GLN A 79 -1.59 -30.91 2.60
N GLU A 80 -1.97 -31.97 1.92
CA GLU A 80 -1.39 -33.32 2.11
C GLU A 80 0.07 -33.35 1.70
N MET A 81 0.41 -32.72 0.57
CA MET A 81 1.80 -32.62 0.11
C MET A 81 2.63 -31.77 1.08
N ALA A 82 2.08 -30.70 1.65
CA ALA A 82 2.74 -29.91 2.68
C ALA A 82 2.99 -30.72 3.96
N SER A 83 2.01 -31.49 4.42
CA SER A 83 2.15 -32.38 5.58
C SER A 83 3.22 -33.48 5.35
N LEU A 84 3.27 -34.00 4.14
CA LEU A 84 4.30 -34.98 3.77
C LEU A 84 5.69 -34.36 3.75
N ALA A 85 5.80 -33.14 3.21
CA ALA A 85 7.06 -32.37 3.18
C ALA A 85 7.56 -32.04 4.58
N LEU A 86 6.67 -31.54 5.48
CA LEU A 86 7.01 -31.26 6.88
C LEU A 86 7.47 -32.56 7.60
N SER A 87 6.79 -33.66 7.40
CA SER A 87 7.18 -34.98 7.96
C SER A 87 8.55 -35.40 7.46
N CYS A 88 8.86 -35.11 6.20
CA CYS A 88 10.17 -35.42 5.62
C CYS A 88 11.25 -34.54 6.29
N VAL A 89 11.06 -33.20 6.35
CA VAL A 89 12.01 -32.27 6.97
C VAL A 89 12.28 -32.69 8.42
N ALA A 90 11.22 -32.97 9.19
CA ALA A 90 11.35 -33.39 10.59
C ALA A 90 12.21 -34.66 10.74
N ARG A 91 12.11 -35.57 9.78
CA ARG A 91 12.85 -36.83 9.81
C ARG A 91 14.30 -36.72 9.35
N ILE A 92 14.54 -35.93 8.27
CA ILE A 92 15.88 -35.80 7.69
C ILE A 92 16.73 -34.74 8.37
N ARG A 93 16.12 -33.83 9.17
CA ARG A 93 16.83 -32.79 9.95
C ARG A 93 17.75 -33.46 10.97
N ARG A 94 18.99 -32.99 11.04
CA ARG A 94 20.02 -33.47 11.98
C ARG A 94 20.49 -32.33 12.87
N GLN A 95 21.16 -32.66 13.97
CA GLN A 95 21.72 -31.68 14.89
C GLN A 95 22.78 -30.79 14.22
N SER A 96 23.47 -31.29 13.21
CA SER A 96 24.41 -30.55 12.37
C SER A 96 23.77 -29.47 11.51
N ASP A 97 22.45 -29.46 11.35
CA ASP A 97 21.76 -28.44 10.55
C ASP A 97 21.58 -27.10 11.31
N GLN A 98 22.13 -26.98 12.51
CA GLN A 98 22.35 -25.74 13.22
C GLN A 98 23.69 -25.05 12.84
N LEU A 99 24.54 -25.73 12.07
CA LEU A 99 25.79 -25.16 11.56
C LEU A 99 25.50 -24.26 10.33
N PRO A 100 26.44 -23.35 9.97
CA PRO A 100 26.27 -22.50 8.81
C PRO A 100 25.93 -23.25 7.53
N ASP A 101 25.04 -22.71 6.72
CA ASP A 101 24.65 -23.29 5.45
C ASP A 101 25.77 -23.20 4.42
N VAL A 102 25.98 -24.30 3.68
CA VAL A 102 26.85 -24.31 2.50
C VAL A 102 25.99 -24.12 1.26
N PHE A 103 26.37 -23.17 0.44
CA PHE A 103 25.81 -22.98 -0.89
C PHE A 103 26.50 -23.92 -1.88
N PHE A 104 25.78 -24.89 -2.37
CA PHE A 104 26.16 -25.68 -3.52
C PHE A 104 25.35 -25.20 -4.74
N THR A 105 26.02 -24.82 -5.82
CA THR A 105 25.36 -24.45 -7.08
C THR A 105 24.50 -25.54 -7.67
N ASP A 106 24.84 -26.80 -7.39
CA ASP A 106 24.10 -28.00 -7.83
C ASP A 106 22.84 -28.32 -7.00
N THR A 107 22.50 -27.47 -6.01
CA THR A 107 21.25 -27.56 -5.22
C THR A 107 20.19 -26.54 -5.63
N GLU A 108 20.49 -25.67 -6.58
CA GLU A 108 19.57 -24.64 -7.05
C GLU A 108 18.66 -25.15 -8.17
N VAL A 109 17.38 -24.76 -8.13
CA VAL A 109 16.38 -25.15 -9.12
C VAL A 109 15.95 -23.89 -9.89
N ASP A 110 16.69 -23.53 -10.94
CA ASP A 110 16.57 -22.26 -11.65
C ASP A 110 15.29 -22.09 -12.46
N TYR A 111 14.62 -23.19 -12.83
CA TYR A 111 13.40 -23.14 -13.65
C TYR A 111 12.11 -23.10 -12.85
N ARG A 112 12.20 -23.18 -11.53
CA ARG A 112 11.06 -23.06 -10.62
C ARG A 112 11.13 -21.75 -9.89
N ASP A 113 9.97 -21.15 -9.64
CA ASP A 113 9.82 -20.26 -8.51
C ASP A 113 9.89 -21.10 -7.23
N ASP A 114 11.04 -21.11 -6.59
CA ASP A 114 11.27 -21.84 -5.34
C ASP A 114 10.80 -21.03 -4.12
N ASN A 115 10.10 -19.93 -4.37
CA ASN A 115 9.65 -18.99 -3.33
C ASN A 115 10.80 -18.52 -2.43
N ARG A 116 12.01 -18.31 -2.98
CA ARG A 116 13.17 -17.80 -2.23
C ARG A 116 12.84 -16.51 -1.49
N HIS A 117 11.95 -15.73 -2.01
CA HIS A 117 11.42 -14.53 -1.38
C HIS A 117 10.63 -14.80 -0.08
N LEU A 118 10.16 -16.03 0.14
CA LEU A 118 9.54 -16.46 1.40
C LEU A 118 10.56 -17.05 2.39
N TRP A 119 11.80 -17.23 1.96
CA TRP A 119 12.87 -17.73 2.82
C TRP A 119 13.46 -16.54 3.59
N ILE A 120 13.06 -16.40 4.83
CA ILE A 120 13.69 -15.46 5.75
C ILE A 120 15.13 -15.92 5.93
N TYR A 121 16.09 -15.12 5.47
CA TYR A 121 17.48 -15.28 5.81
C TYR A 121 17.62 -14.93 7.29
N ILE A 122 17.78 -15.93 8.14
CA ILE A 122 18.29 -15.71 9.50
C ILE A 122 19.79 -15.57 9.32
N GLU A 123 20.32 -14.34 9.38
CA GLU A 123 21.77 -14.14 9.46
C GLU A 123 22.29 -14.80 10.74
N ALA A 124 23.50 -15.39 10.64
CA ALA A 124 24.14 -15.99 11.79
C ALA A 124 24.50 -14.88 12.79
N GLY A 125 23.66 -14.70 13.80
CA GLY A 125 23.70 -13.62 14.79
C GLY A 125 22.36 -13.34 15.43
N ASP A 126 21.26 -13.65 14.74
CA ASP A 126 19.88 -13.47 15.25
C ASP A 126 19.35 -14.72 15.97
N GLU A 127 20.25 -15.63 16.42
CA GLU A 127 19.87 -16.91 17.04
C GLU A 127 19.26 -16.78 18.44
N GLU A 128 19.14 -15.57 19.00
CA GLU A 128 18.51 -15.38 20.32
C GLU A 128 17.06 -14.90 20.30
N GLU A 129 16.50 -14.52 19.16
CA GLU A 129 15.05 -14.41 19.05
C GLU A 129 14.47 -15.76 18.59
N SER A 130 14.40 -16.66 19.58
CA SER A 130 13.58 -17.86 19.51
C SER A 130 12.25 -17.55 18.81
N PHE A 131 11.79 -18.52 18.00
CA PHE A 131 10.39 -18.68 17.61
C PHE A 131 9.50 -18.71 18.90
N GLU A 132 9.39 -17.58 19.54
CA GLU A 132 8.22 -17.31 20.35
C GLU A 132 7.11 -17.08 19.31
N PRO A 133 6.00 -17.85 19.38
CA PRO A 133 4.79 -17.48 18.68
C PRO A 133 4.56 -16.01 19.02
N PRO A 134 4.17 -15.16 18.06
CA PRO A 134 4.07 -13.73 18.31
C PRO A 134 3.42 -13.56 19.67
N ARG A 135 4.16 -12.98 20.61
CA ARG A 135 3.60 -12.62 21.91
C ARG A 135 2.37 -11.85 21.53
N GLN A 136 1.24 -12.33 21.95
CA GLN A 136 0.02 -11.54 21.96
C GLN A 136 0.43 -10.23 22.65
N SER A 137 0.82 -9.24 21.83
CA SER A 137 0.84 -7.87 22.31
C SER A 137 -0.53 -7.70 22.96
N ASP A 138 -0.58 -7.06 24.10
CA ASP A 138 -1.81 -6.64 24.76
C ASP A 138 -2.58 -5.65 23.87
N THR A 139 -2.88 -6.08 22.67
CA THR A 139 -3.79 -5.44 21.74
C THR A 139 -5.18 -5.89 22.13
N PRO A 140 -6.13 -4.96 22.34
CA PRO A 140 -7.52 -5.31 22.65
C PRO A 140 -8.03 -6.32 21.63
N PRO A 141 -8.98 -7.21 22.01
CA PRO A 141 -9.40 -8.35 21.22
C PRO A 141 -9.69 -7.94 19.79
N ASP A 142 -9.00 -8.61 18.90
CA ASP A 142 -9.02 -8.44 17.44
C ASP A 142 -10.47 -8.38 16.96
N VAL A 143 -10.93 -7.20 16.63
CA VAL A 143 -12.13 -7.06 15.80
C VAL A 143 -11.78 -7.76 14.50
N PRO A 144 -12.56 -8.75 14.02
CA PRO A 144 -12.26 -9.46 12.79
C PRO A 144 -12.00 -8.46 11.67
N GLY A 145 -10.74 -8.26 11.32
CA GLY A 145 -10.33 -7.34 10.26
C GLY A 145 -10.82 -7.85 8.92
N LEU A 146 -11.01 -6.96 7.98
CA LEU A 146 -11.24 -7.33 6.58
C LEU A 146 -10.05 -8.18 6.09
N PRO A 147 -10.28 -9.14 5.18
CA PRO A 147 -9.18 -9.90 4.58
C PRO A 147 -8.18 -8.94 3.91
N PRO A 148 -6.87 -9.28 3.90
CA PRO A 148 -5.86 -8.42 3.30
C PRO A 148 -6.14 -8.23 1.81
N ARG A 149 -5.84 -7.03 1.33
CA ARG A 149 -5.77 -6.76 -0.11
C ARG A 149 -4.33 -6.93 -0.58
N HIS A 150 -4.16 -7.58 -1.72
CA HIS A 150 -2.85 -7.80 -2.30
C HIS A 150 -2.58 -6.77 -3.41
N TYR A 151 -1.37 -6.20 -3.37
CA TYR A 151 -0.91 -5.22 -4.36
C TYR A 151 0.37 -5.71 -5.04
N PRO A 152 0.52 -5.42 -6.33
CA PRO A 152 1.79 -5.66 -7.01
C PRO A 152 2.84 -4.67 -6.51
N GLU A 153 4.12 -5.06 -6.63
CA GLU A 153 5.27 -4.19 -6.38
C GLU A 153 6.18 -4.19 -7.62
N TRP A 154 6.70 -3.02 -7.97
CA TRP A 154 7.59 -2.88 -9.10
C TRP A 154 9.01 -3.25 -8.72
N ASP A 155 9.58 -4.20 -9.43
CA ASP A 155 10.99 -4.55 -9.31
C ASP A 155 11.81 -3.77 -10.34
N HIS A 156 12.58 -2.79 -9.89
CA HIS A 156 13.38 -1.94 -10.75
C HIS A 156 14.59 -2.66 -11.39
N GLN A 157 15.09 -3.74 -10.76
CA GLN A 157 16.22 -4.50 -11.28
C GLN A 157 15.82 -5.36 -12.47
N SER A 158 14.72 -6.10 -12.34
CA SER A 158 14.19 -6.94 -13.41
C SER A 158 13.25 -6.20 -14.35
N GLN A 159 12.84 -4.97 -14.03
CA GLN A 159 11.84 -4.16 -14.76
C GLN A 159 10.53 -4.92 -14.98
N THR A 160 10.09 -5.65 -13.96
CA THR A 160 8.87 -6.45 -13.98
C THR A 160 8.01 -6.19 -12.75
N TRP A 161 6.73 -6.46 -12.89
CA TRP A 161 5.80 -6.47 -11.78
C TRP A 161 5.89 -7.78 -11.02
N ARG A 162 5.94 -7.69 -9.69
CA ARG A 162 5.73 -8.83 -8.79
C ARG A 162 4.25 -8.81 -8.37
N PRO A 163 3.41 -9.66 -8.98
CA PRO A 163 1.98 -9.66 -8.69
C PRO A 163 1.72 -10.13 -7.26
N ASP A 164 0.68 -9.58 -6.63
CA ASP A 164 0.22 -9.94 -5.27
C ASP A 164 1.33 -9.99 -4.21
N TRP A 165 2.34 -9.13 -4.37
CA TRP A 165 3.56 -9.16 -3.56
C TRP A 165 3.39 -8.58 -2.17
N VAL A 166 2.54 -7.57 -2.04
CA VAL A 166 2.34 -6.82 -0.79
C VAL A 166 0.95 -7.12 -0.24
N SER A 167 0.88 -7.49 1.05
CA SER A 167 -0.38 -7.70 1.78
C SER A 167 -0.71 -6.46 2.61
N LEU A 168 -1.81 -5.80 2.28
CA LEU A 168 -2.27 -4.60 2.96
C LEU A 168 -3.55 -4.89 3.76
N TYR A 169 -3.52 -4.52 5.04
CA TYR A 169 -4.62 -4.68 6.00
C TYR A 169 -5.28 -3.34 6.28
N GLU A 170 -6.56 -3.26 5.99
CA GLU A 170 -7.38 -2.09 6.30
C GLU A 170 -7.91 -2.18 7.73
N ARG A 171 -7.80 -1.09 8.48
CA ARG A 171 -8.33 -0.97 9.84
C ARG A 171 -8.91 0.41 10.07
N LEU A 172 -9.91 0.48 10.93
CA LEU A 172 -10.35 1.76 11.46
C LEU A 172 -9.36 2.20 12.54
N GLN A 173 -8.94 3.47 12.49
CA GLN A 173 -8.03 4.03 13.48
C GLN A 173 -8.69 3.99 14.88
N PRO A 174 -8.03 3.45 15.91
CA PRO A 174 -8.52 3.51 17.28
C PRO A 174 -8.75 4.95 17.74
N SER A 175 -9.79 5.15 18.52
CA SER A 175 -10.14 6.49 19.01
C SER A 175 -9.34 6.84 20.27
N GLY A 176 -8.67 8.00 20.22
CA GLY A 176 -8.06 8.65 21.37
C GLY A 176 -9.01 9.67 22.02
N ASN A 177 -8.44 10.64 22.73
CA ASN A 177 -9.22 11.68 23.43
C ASN A 177 -9.50 12.88 22.49
N PRO A 178 -10.76 13.12 22.04
CA PRO A 178 -11.10 14.22 21.15
C PRO A 178 -10.84 15.62 21.74
N ALA A 179 -10.74 15.72 23.07
CA ALA A 179 -10.42 16.99 23.74
C ALA A 179 -9.04 17.54 23.32
N GLN A 180 -8.11 16.69 22.88
CA GLN A 180 -6.81 17.12 22.33
C GLN A 180 -7.01 17.91 21.04
N ILE A 181 -7.90 17.48 20.16
CA ILE A 181 -8.19 18.16 18.88
C ILE A 181 -8.89 19.48 19.14
N HIS A 182 -9.82 19.54 20.11
CA HIS A 182 -10.43 20.80 20.53
C HIS A 182 -9.39 21.79 21.08
N ALA A 183 -8.45 21.32 21.89
CA ALA A 183 -7.36 22.16 22.40
C ALA A 183 -6.47 22.70 21.27
N ILE A 184 -6.16 21.88 20.25
CA ILE A 184 -5.43 22.31 19.06
C ILE A 184 -6.20 23.42 18.32
N LEU A 185 -7.48 23.21 18.03
CA LEU A 185 -8.30 24.20 17.34
C LEU A 185 -8.44 25.52 18.14
N ALA A 186 -8.54 25.43 19.47
CA ALA A 186 -8.58 26.60 20.34
C ALA A 186 -7.23 27.35 20.34
N ARG A 187 -6.09 26.63 20.41
CA ARG A 187 -4.74 27.21 20.35
C ARG A 187 -4.53 27.97 19.04
N HIS A 188 -5.00 27.44 17.93
CA HIS A 188 -4.84 28.01 16.60
C HIS A 188 -6.06 28.82 16.12
N ALA A 189 -6.93 29.29 17.02
CA ALA A 189 -8.15 30.04 16.66
C ALA A 189 -7.89 31.27 15.79
N GLY A 190 -6.77 31.97 16.03
CA GLY A 190 -6.34 33.09 15.19
C GLY A 190 -6.06 32.71 13.75
N LEU A 191 -5.31 31.62 13.55
CA LEU A 191 -4.98 31.03 12.25
C LEU A 191 -6.25 30.50 11.54
N ALA A 192 -7.10 29.79 12.26
CA ALA A 192 -8.38 29.31 11.75
C ALA A 192 -9.25 30.46 11.21
N LYS A 193 -9.28 31.61 11.91
CA LYS A 193 -10.01 32.78 11.46
C LYS A 193 -9.42 33.44 10.19
N GLN A 194 -8.09 33.41 10.04
CA GLN A 194 -7.44 33.86 8.81
C GLN A 194 -7.74 32.93 7.65
N LEU A 195 -7.61 31.60 7.87
CA LEU A 195 -7.95 30.57 6.89
C LEU A 195 -9.40 30.70 6.44
N LYS A 196 -10.34 30.89 7.36
CA LYS A 196 -11.76 31.07 7.02
C LYS A 196 -11.97 32.20 6.03
N ARG A 197 -11.32 33.37 6.24
CA ARG A 197 -11.42 34.50 5.30
C ARG A 197 -10.91 34.17 3.90
N LEU A 198 -9.81 33.40 3.81
CA LEU A 198 -9.28 32.95 2.52
C LEU A 198 -10.18 31.91 1.87
N LEU A 199 -10.76 31.00 2.66
CA LEU A 199 -11.70 29.98 2.18
C LEU A 199 -13.00 30.61 1.64
N ASP A 200 -13.52 31.67 2.29
CA ASP A 200 -14.70 32.38 1.81
C ASP A 200 -14.48 33.03 0.43
N LEU A 201 -13.23 33.35 0.07
CA LEU A 201 -12.87 33.83 -1.27
C LEU A 201 -12.81 32.69 -2.31
N LEU A 202 -12.62 31.44 -1.88
CA LEU A 202 -12.57 30.27 -2.75
C LEU A 202 -13.94 29.61 -2.95
N LYS A 203 -14.94 29.98 -2.14
CA LYS A 203 -16.31 29.49 -2.34
C LYS A 203 -16.87 30.05 -3.64
N PRO A 204 -17.49 29.19 -4.48
CA PRO A 204 -18.08 29.65 -5.72
C PRO A 204 -19.16 30.69 -5.41
N GLN A 205 -18.96 31.90 -5.90
CA GLN A 205 -19.91 33.01 -5.69
C GLN A 205 -20.87 33.21 -6.84
N ASP A 206 -20.56 32.67 -8.02
CA ASP A 206 -21.34 32.91 -9.22
C ASP A 206 -22.13 31.69 -9.67
N LYS A 207 -23.46 31.88 -9.70
CA LYS A 207 -24.35 31.00 -10.45
C LYS A 207 -24.29 31.43 -11.92
N GLN A 208 -23.61 30.67 -12.77
CA GLN A 208 -23.67 30.90 -14.21
C GLN A 208 -25.05 30.53 -14.75
N ARG A 209 -25.70 31.50 -15.42
CA ARG A 209 -26.93 31.26 -16.13
C ARG A 209 -26.63 30.65 -17.50
N ILE A 210 -27.00 29.39 -17.71
CA ILE A 210 -26.94 28.78 -19.01
C ILE A 210 -28.30 29.01 -19.67
N ARG A 211 -28.34 29.92 -20.64
CA ARG A 211 -29.51 30.30 -21.40
C ARG A 211 -29.68 29.38 -22.64
N PHE A 212 -30.83 29.47 -23.29
CA PHE A 212 -31.17 28.76 -24.53
C PHE A 212 -31.11 27.23 -24.39
N GLN A 213 -31.80 26.69 -23.40
CA GLN A 213 -31.95 25.25 -23.21
C GLN A 213 -33.37 24.80 -23.54
N GLU A 214 -33.50 23.59 -24.11
CA GLU A 214 -34.78 22.96 -24.33
C GLU A 214 -35.41 22.50 -23.01
N GLU A 215 -34.57 22.03 -22.08
CA GLU A 215 -34.94 21.65 -20.71
C GLU A 215 -34.12 22.47 -19.70
N GLY A 216 -34.75 23.00 -18.67
CA GLY A 216 -34.11 23.83 -17.65
C GLY A 216 -34.96 23.96 -16.39
N SER A 217 -34.34 24.39 -15.30
CA SER A 217 -35.00 24.59 -14.00
C SER A 217 -35.90 25.82 -13.95
N GLU A 218 -35.66 26.80 -14.85
CA GLU A 218 -36.40 28.05 -14.92
C GLU A 218 -36.65 28.47 -16.36
N LEU A 219 -37.71 29.26 -16.58
CA LEU A 219 -38.04 29.85 -17.88
C LEU A 219 -37.24 31.14 -18.07
N ASP A 220 -36.49 31.26 -19.19
CA ASP A 220 -35.88 32.53 -19.59
C ASP A 220 -36.93 33.43 -20.23
N LEU A 221 -37.50 34.34 -19.43
CA LEU A 221 -38.58 35.22 -19.83
C LEU A 221 -38.28 36.05 -21.08
N ASP A 222 -37.06 36.53 -21.26
CA ASP A 222 -36.65 37.33 -22.44
C ASP A 222 -36.70 36.46 -23.72
N VAL A 223 -36.21 35.22 -23.63
CA VAL A 223 -36.18 34.28 -24.76
C VAL A 223 -37.60 33.79 -25.04
N ALA A 224 -38.37 33.51 -24.00
CA ALA A 224 -39.78 33.05 -24.13
C ALA A 224 -40.66 34.14 -24.78
N ILE A 225 -40.50 35.40 -24.40
CA ILE A 225 -41.22 36.52 -25.02
C ILE A 225 -40.82 36.64 -26.50
N ARG A 226 -39.55 36.56 -26.87
CA ARG A 226 -39.13 36.60 -28.27
C ARG A 226 -39.73 35.43 -29.06
N SER A 227 -39.64 34.22 -28.54
CA SER A 227 -40.24 33.02 -29.17
C SER A 227 -41.74 33.16 -29.36
N LEU A 228 -42.43 33.81 -28.41
CA LEU A 228 -43.89 34.11 -28.55
C LEU A 228 -44.17 35.17 -29.61
N ILE A 229 -43.32 36.17 -29.76
CA ILE A 229 -43.45 37.20 -30.83
C ILE A 229 -43.22 36.54 -32.19
N ASP A 230 -42.17 35.71 -32.33
CA ASP A 230 -41.89 34.97 -33.55
C ASP A 230 -43.06 34.06 -33.93
N PHE A 231 -43.63 33.34 -32.98
CA PHE A 231 -44.84 32.52 -33.21
C PHE A 231 -46.02 33.36 -33.70
N LYS A 232 -46.27 34.52 -33.09
CA LYS A 232 -47.39 35.40 -33.49
C LYS A 232 -47.14 36.09 -34.85
N SER A 233 -45.89 36.23 -35.27
CA SER A 233 -45.53 36.76 -36.58
C SER A 233 -45.51 35.70 -37.67
N GLY A 234 -45.78 34.45 -37.34
CA GLY A 234 -45.79 33.33 -38.29
C GLY A 234 -44.43 32.68 -38.52
N ALA A 235 -43.42 33.06 -37.75
CA ALA A 235 -42.12 32.40 -37.75
C ALA A 235 -42.10 31.18 -36.80
N ALA A 236 -41.24 30.21 -37.09
CA ALA A 236 -41.09 29.05 -36.20
C ALA A 236 -40.44 29.47 -34.86
N PRO A 237 -41.09 29.24 -33.72
CA PRO A 237 -40.54 29.63 -32.41
C PRO A 237 -39.33 28.78 -32.03
N ASP A 238 -38.34 29.37 -31.39
CA ASP A 238 -37.19 28.63 -30.83
C ASP A 238 -37.67 27.83 -29.57
N PRO A 239 -37.53 26.51 -29.55
CA PRO A 239 -37.95 25.70 -28.39
C PRO A 239 -37.07 25.89 -27.17
N ARG A 240 -35.88 26.48 -27.27
CA ARG A 240 -34.89 26.65 -26.21
C ARG A 240 -35.20 27.87 -25.34
N ILE A 241 -36.35 27.85 -24.69
CA ILE A 241 -36.90 28.93 -23.88
C ILE A 241 -36.53 28.81 -22.40
N ASN A 242 -35.86 27.73 -21.99
CA ASN A 242 -35.50 27.49 -20.61
C ASN A 242 -34.04 27.91 -20.31
N MET A 243 -33.80 28.12 -19.04
CA MET A 243 -32.44 28.33 -18.50
C MET A 243 -32.21 27.45 -17.29
N SER A 244 -30.99 27.08 -17.08
CA SER A 244 -30.51 26.42 -15.87
C SER A 244 -29.46 27.26 -15.16
N HIS A 245 -29.40 27.13 -13.84
CA HIS A 245 -28.34 27.71 -13.06
C HIS A 245 -27.32 26.61 -12.80
N ARG A 246 -26.14 26.71 -13.42
CA ARG A 246 -24.98 25.88 -13.06
C ARG A 246 -24.17 26.68 -12.04
N THR A 247 -24.05 26.14 -10.84
CA THR A 247 -23.04 26.61 -9.93
C THR A 247 -21.73 26.00 -10.43
N ASP A 248 -20.75 26.83 -10.83
CA ASP A 248 -19.38 26.35 -11.04
C ASP A 248 -18.83 25.98 -9.66
N GLY A 249 -19.36 24.89 -9.10
CA GLY A 249 -18.94 24.34 -7.83
C GLY A 249 -17.55 23.77 -7.95
N ARG A 250 -16.79 23.88 -6.88
CA ARG A 250 -15.57 23.09 -6.73
C ARG A 250 -15.99 21.64 -6.71
N ASP A 251 -15.63 20.91 -7.74
CA ASP A 251 -15.86 19.46 -7.82
C ASP A 251 -14.51 18.75 -7.61
N ILE A 252 -14.07 18.74 -6.35
CA ILE A 252 -12.78 18.20 -5.95
C ILE A 252 -12.99 17.18 -4.84
N ALA A 253 -12.49 15.95 -5.03
CA ALA A 253 -12.36 14.96 -3.97
C ALA A 253 -10.90 14.92 -3.50
N VAL A 254 -10.69 14.95 -2.18
CA VAL A 254 -9.36 14.99 -1.57
C VAL A 254 -9.16 13.79 -0.66
N LEU A 255 -8.02 13.12 -0.79
CA LEU A 255 -7.57 12.14 0.19
C LEU A 255 -6.23 12.58 0.75
N LEU A 256 -6.16 12.75 2.06
CA LEU A 256 -4.92 13.00 2.79
C LEU A 256 -4.38 11.67 3.31
N LEU A 257 -3.19 11.31 2.86
CA LEU A 257 -2.49 10.09 3.25
C LEU A 257 -1.29 10.45 4.12
N LEU A 258 -1.30 9.97 5.36
CA LEU A 258 -0.27 10.24 6.36
C LEU A 258 0.68 9.05 6.44
N ASP A 259 1.94 9.31 6.28
CA ASP A 259 2.98 8.38 6.70
C ASP A 259 3.02 8.37 8.23
N LEU A 260 2.89 7.20 8.83
CA LEU A 260 2.88 6.98 10.28
C LEU A 260 4.09 6.15 10.70
N SER A 261 5.23 6.35 10.06
CA SER A 261 6.48 5.65 10.37
C SER A 261 7.09 6.09 11.71
N GLN A 262 8.01 5.29 12.21
CA GLN A 262 8.68 5.48 13.52
C GLN A 262 9.40 6.82 13.63
N SER A 263 9.91 7.36 12.52
CA SER A 263 10.64 8.64 12.47
C SER A 263 9.82 9.83 12.97
N LEU A 264 8.49 9.80 12.81
CA LEU A 264 7.60 10.85 13.33
C LEU A 264 7.62 11.03 14.85
N ASN A 265 8.11 10.03 15.60
CA ASN A 265 8.27 10.14 17.05
C ASN A 265 9.51 10.98 17.47
N GLU A 266 10.36 11.36 16.51
CA GLU A 266 11.49 12.21 16.80
C GLU A 266 11.04 13.65 17.14
N PRO A 267 11.74 14.33 18.06
CA PRO A 267 11.46 15.72 18.37
C PRO A 267 11.78 16.61 17.17
N ALA A 268 10.86 17.51 16.83
CA ALA A 268 11.09 18.46 15.76
C ALA A 268 12.21 19.43 16.11
N ALA A 269 13.07 19.76 15.14
CA ALA A 269 14.22 20.62 15.35
C ALA A 269 13.86 21.92 16.06
N GLY A 270 14.40 22.13 17.27
CA GLY A 270 14.15 23.33 18.09
C GLY A 270 12.79 23.36 18.78
N SER A 271 12.11 22.25 18.95
CA SER A 271 10.84 22.11 19.67
C SER A 271 10.89 20.94 20.66
N GLU A 272 10.05 21.01 21.70
CA GLU A 272 9.77 19.86 22.57
C GLU A 272 8.69 18.92 21.99
N GLN A 273 7.97 19.38 20.94
CA GLN A 273 6.95 18.58 20.26
C GLN A 273 7.58 17.62 19.26
N THR A 274 6.99 16.45 19.12
CA THR A 274 7.37 15.51 18.08
C THR A 274 6.89 15.93 16.70
N VAL A 275 7.47 15.40 15.64
CA VAL A 275 7.00 15.62 14.27
C VAL A 275 5.55 15.13 14.12
N LEU A 276 5.18 14.03 14.81
CA LEU A 276 3.80 13.51 14.87
C LEU A 276 2.82 14.54 15.47
N ASP A 277 3.21 15.21 16.56
CA ASP A 277 2.34 16.21 17.20
C ASP A 277 2.07 17.37 16.27
N LEU A 278 3.10 17.88 15.60
CA LEU A 278 2.98 18.97 14.63
C LEU A 278 2.19 18.56 13.39
N SER A 279 2.37 17.30 12.93
CA SER A 279 1.58 16.73 11.83
C SER A 279 0.11 16.61 12.23
N ARG A 280 -0.20 16.16 13.45
CA ARG A 280 -1.57 16.08 13.97
C ARG A 280 -2.20 17.48 14.05
N GLU A 281 -1.47 18.50 14.52
CA GLU A 281 -1.94 19.89 14.54
C GLU A 281 -2.26 20.41 13.13
N ALA A 282 -1.36 20.18 12.18
CA ALA A 282 -1.52 20.60 10.78
C ALA A 282 -2.71 19.93 10.08
N VAL A 283 -2.83 18.60 10.26
CA VAL A 283 -3.93 17.82 9.70
C VAL A 283 -5.27 18.22 10.31
N THR A 284 -5.30 18.53 11.61
CA THR A 284 -6.50 19.05 12.29
C THR A 284 -6.97 20.36 11.65
N LEU A 285 -6.05 21.31 11.41
CA LEU A 285 -6.38 22.59 10.79
C LEU A 285 -6.79 22.45 9.33
N LEU A 286 -6.12 21.55 8.60
CA LEU A 286 -6.48 21.25 7.20
C LEU A 286 -7.86 20.59 7.12
N ALA A 287 -8.14 19.59 7.94
CA ALA A 287 -9.44 18.93 7.99
C ALA A 287 -10.56 19.91 8.32
N TRP A 288 -10.35 20.75 9.32
CA TRP A 288 -11.29 21.83 9.64
C TRP A 288 -11.50 22.78 8.45
N ALA A 289 -10.44 23.13 7.73
CA ALA A 289 -10.51 24.04 6.59
C ALA A 289 -11.29 23.42 5.42
N ILE A 290 -11.03 22.14 5.08
CA ILE A 290 -11.73 21.43 3.99
C ILE A 290 -13.22 21.28 4.35
N GLU A 291 -13.55 20.94 5.59
CA GLU A 291 -14.93 20.86 6.08
C GLU A 291 -15.69 22.18 5.86
N GLN A 292 -15.02 23.33 6.09
CA GLN A 292 -15.63 24.65 5.85
C GLN A 292 -15.88 24.94 4.36
N LEU A 293 -15.11 24.33 3.44
CA LEU A 293 -15.31 24.42 2.00
C LEU A 293 -16.47 23.55 1.53
N GLY A 294 -16.72 22.44 2.22
CA GLY A 294 -17.72 21.44 1.84
C GLY A 294 -17.23 20.48 0.77
N ASP A 295 -15.94 20.45 0.48
CA ASP A 295 -15.34 19.46 -0.44
C ASP A 295 -15.35 18.07 0.22
N PRO A 296 -15.70 16.97 -0.51
CA PRO A 296 -15.58 15.63 -0.01
C PRO A 296 -14.11 15.27 0.23
N PHE A 297 -13.79 14.85 1.47
CA PHE A 297 -12.43 14.48 1.81
C PHE A 297 -12.34 13.29 2.75
N ALA A 298 -11.25 12.56 2.63
CA ALA A 298 -10.90 11.44 3.50
C ALA A 298 -9.51 11.64 4.09
N ILE A 299 -9.26 11.01 5.23
CA ILE A 299 -7.94 10.99 5.90
C ILE A 299 -7.62 9.54 6.22
N ALA A 300 -6.43 9.11 5.83
CA ALA A 300 -5.92 7.81 6.17
C ALA A 300 -4.45 7.89 6.59
N GLY A 301 -4.01 6.93 7.37
CA GLY A 301 -2.62 6.74 7.72
C GLY A 301 -2.11 5.39 7.26
N PHE A 302 -0.80 5.25 7.06
CA PHE A 302 -0.19 3.98 6.74
C PHE A 302 1.18 3.83 7.38
N HIS A 303 1.54 2.60 7.66
CA HIS A 303 2.87 2.16 8.07
C HIS A 303 3.07 0.68 7.71
N SER A 304 4.29 0.18 7.73
CA SER A 304 4.58 -1.20 7.36
C SER A 304 5.58 -1.86 8.31
N ASN A 305 5.43 -3.18 8.48
CA ASN A 305 6.38 -4.02 9.22
C ASN A 305 6.87 -5.17 8.34
N THR A 306 6.97 -5.05 7.13
CA THR A 306 7.35 -5.90 6.01
C THR A 306 6.27 -5.83 4.93
N ARG A 307 6.55 -6.39 3.75
CA ARG A 307 5.55 -6.55 2.67
C ARG A 307 4.31 -7.37 3.07
N HIS A 308 4.40 -8.18 4.13
CA HIS A 308 3.29 -9.02 4.58
C HIS A 308 2.38 -8.34 5.60
N ASP A 309 2.78 -7.20 6.15
CA ASP A 309 2.01 -6.46 7.15
C ASP A 309 2.10 -4.95 6.88
N VAL A 310 1.48 -4.52 5.79
CA VAL A 310 1.26 -3.09 5.51
C VAL A 310 -0.10 -2.73 6.08
N ARG A 311 -0.14 -1.76 6.97
CA ARG A 311 -1.37 -1.32 7.65
C ARG A 311 -1.84 -0.01 7.08
N TYR A 312 -3.11 0.02 6.71
CA TYR A 312 -3.81 1.20 6.25
C TYR A 312 -4.94 1.54 7.22
N GLN A 313 -4.84 2.69 7.85
CA GLN A 313 -5.71 3.11 8.93
C GLN A 313 -6.66 4.20 8.45
N HIS A 314 -7.96 3.90 8.44
CA HIS A 314 -8.98 4.89 8.11
C HIS A 314 -9.23 5.79 9.30
N ILE A 315 -8.93 7.09 9.16
CA ILE A 315 -9.16 8.12 10.18
C ILE A 315 -10.48 8.82 9.92
N LYS A 316 -10.74 9.21 8.67
CA LYS A 316 -11.99 9.81 8.21
C LYS A 316 -12.36 9.27 6.82
N GLY A 317 -13.56 8.74 6.67
CA GLY A 317 -14.15 8.41 5.38
C GLY A 317 -14.67 9.64 4.62
N PHE A 318 -14.88 9.51 3.30
CA PHE A 318 -15.40 10.60 2.48
C PHE A 318 -16.80 11.06 2.90
N ASP A 319 -17.64 10.14 3.35
CA ASP A 319 -19.04 10.39 3.67
C ASP A 319 -19.25 10.70 5.18
N GLU A 320 -18.17 10.76 5.94
CA GLU A 320 -18.18 11.17 7.36
C GLU A 320 -17.98 12.68 7.48
N GLY A 321 -18.66 13.32 8.46
CA GLY A 321 -18.35 14.70 8.89
C GLY A 321 -17.10 14.75 9.76
N PHE A 322 -16.56 15.92 10.00
CA PHE A 322 -15.46 16.13 10.96
C PHE A 322 -16.01 16.25 12.39
N ASP A 323 -16.65 15.16 12.86
CA ASP A 323 -17.34 15.00 14.13
C ASP A 323 -16.42 14.56 15.28
N GLU A 324 -17.00 14.24 16.45
CA GLU A 324 -16.25 13.82 17.63
C GLU A 324 -15.56 12.48 17.45
N ASP A 325 -16.13 11.56 16.68
CA ASP A 325 -15.56 10.24 16.42
C ASP A 325 -14.32 10.36 15.53
N VAL A 326 -14.39 11.19 14.49
CA VAL A 326 -13.24 11.49 13.63
C VAL A 326 -12.15 12.23 14.40
N LYS A 327 -12.51 13.19 15.26
CA LYS A 327 -11.55 13.88 16.13
C LYS A 327 -10.89 12.91 17.11
N GLY A 328 -11.67 11.97 17.65
CA GLY A 328 -11.14 10.91 18.50
C GLY A 328 -10.11 10.05 17.75
N ARG A 329 -10.43 9.58 16.55
CA ARG A 329 -9.49 8.81 15.71
C ARG A 329 -8.23 9.60 15.36
N LEU A 330 -8.38 10.89 15.03
CA LEU A 330 -7.24 11.77 14.75
C LEU A 330 -6.35 11.99 15.98
N ALA A 331 -6.94 12.07 17.17
CA ALA A 331 -6.20 12.15 18.43
C ALA A 331 -5.47 10.84 18.77
N GLY A 332 -6.03 9.69 18.34
CA GLY A 332 -5.48 8.36 18.58
C GLY A 332 -4.40 7.92 17.60
N ILE A 333 -3.92 8.78 16.70
CA ILE A 333 -2.85 8.44 15.76
C ILE A 333 -1.56 8.17 16.53
N GLU A 334 -0.94 7.03 16.24
CA GLU A 334 0.37 6.62 16.74
C GLU A 334 1.30 6.34 15.57
N ALA A 335 2.57 6.67 15.73
CA ALA A 335 3.60 6.39 14.74
C ALA A 335 4.43 5.19 15.15
N GLY A 336 4.80 4.37 14.18
CA GLY A 336 5.61 3.18 14.40
C GLY A 336 5.97 2.48 13.09
N TRP A 337 7.02 1.67 13.15
CA TRP A 337 7.48 0.82 12.05
C TRP A 337 8.03 1.60 10.84
N SER A 338 7.91 1.02 9.65
CA SER A 338 8.55 1.47 8.41
C SER A 338 7.55 2.03 7.40
N THR A 339 8.04 2.42 6.21
CA THR A 339 7.29 3.16 5.19
C THR A 339 7.33 2.44 3.84
N ARG A 340 6.40 1.51 3.58
CA ARG A 340 6.18 0.93 2.25
C ARG A 340 5.09 1.71 1.50
N MET A 341 5.49 2.78 0.85
CA MET A 341 4.59 3.80 0.31
C MET A 341 3.79 3.32 -0.91
N GLY A 342 4.38 2.52 -1.82
CA GLY A 342 3.76 2.19 -3.11
C GLY A 342 2.40 1.50 -2.98
N ALA A 343 2.29 0.47 -2.13
CA ALA A 343 1.02 -0.21 -1.88
C ALA A 343 -0.03 0.70 -1.25
N ALA A 344 0.38 1.57 -0.30
CA ALA A 344 -0.51 2.54 0.34
C ALA A 344 -1.04 3.58 -0.66
N LEU A 345 -0.20 4.04 -1.61
CA LEU A 345 -0.59 4.94 -2.69
C LEU A 345 -1.64 4.31 -3.61
N ARG A 346 -1.39 3.06 -4.07
CA ARG A 346 -2.35 2.32 -4.91
C ARG A 346 -3.68 2.11 -4.19
N HIS A 347 -3.61 1.79 -2.90
CA HIS A 347 -4.80 1.60 -2.08
C HIS A 347 -5.60 2.90 -1.89
N ALA A 348 -4.93 4.02 -1.58
CA ALA A 348 -5.56 5.34 -1.51
C ALA A 348 -6.18 5.73 -2.86
N GLY A 349 -5.50 5.42 -3.97
CA GLY A 349 -5.99 5.61 -5.32
C GLY A 349 -7.27 4.84 -5.62
N HIS A 350 -7.41 3.63 -5.11
CA HIS A 350 -8.64 2.84 -5.24
C HIS A 350 -9.86 3.56 -4.64
N TYR A 351 -9.73 4.12 -3.43
CA TYR A 351 -10.82 4.87 -2.79
C TYR A 351 -11.13 6.20 -3.50
N LEU A 352 -10.09 6.93 -3.89
CA LEU A 352 -10.24 8.22 -4.56
C LEU A 352 -10.76 8.03 -5.99
N GLY A 353 -10.33 6.97 -6.68
CA GLY A 353 -10.79 6.60 -8.01
C GLY A 353 -12.29 6.34 -8.07
N ALA A 354 -12.86 5.74 -7.01
CA ALA A 354 -14.28 5.44 -6.91
C ALA A 354 -15.17 6.69 -6.72
N ARG A 355 -14.59 7.86 -6.43
CA ARG A 355 -15.36 9.10 -6.27
C ARG A 355 -15.67 9.74 -7.61
N GLN A 356 -16.91 10.25 -7.73
CA GLN A 356 -17.34 11.06 -8.86
C GLN A 356 -16.95 12.51 -8.56
N ALA A 357 -15.80 12.93 -9.06
CA ALA A 357 -15.31 14.29 -8.97
C ALA A 357 -14.46 14.62 -10.20
N ASP A 358 -14.56 15.87 -10.68
CA ASP A 358 -13.78 16.35 -11.83
C ASP A 358 -12.28 16.39 -11.51
N LYS A 359 -11.94 16.75 -10.27
CA LYS A 359 -10.57 16.80 -9.79
C LYS A 359 -10.39 15.86 -8.60
N LYS A 360 -9.38 15.01 -8.66
CA LYS A 360 -9.02 14.08 -7.61
C LYS A 360 -7.62 14.38 -7.11
N LEU A 361 -7.50 14.74 -5.84
CA LEU A 361 -6.23 15.12 -5.21
C LEU A 361 -5.87 14.12 -4.13
N LEU A 362 -4.73 13.44 -4.31
CA LEU A 362 -4.07 12.67 -3.26
C LEU A 362 -2.92 13.50 -2.68
N LEU A 363 -3.06 13.91 -1.44
CA LEU A 363 -2.06 14.68 -0.70
C LEU A 363 -1.33 13.76 0.26
N ILE A 364 -0.03 13.60 0.10
CA ILE A 364 0.80 12.72 0.93
C ILE A 364 1.63 13.58 1.88
N LEU A 365 1.62 13.24 3.16
CA LEU A 365 2.49 13.84 4.17
C LEU A 365 3.47 12.77 4.68
N THR A 366 4.77 12.98 4.51
CA THR A 366 5.84 12.06 4.92
C THR A 366 7.02 12.83 5.49
N ASP A 367 7.77 12.23 6.38
CA ASP A 367 8.98 12.78 6.98
C ASP A 367 10.25 12.06 6.57
N GLY A 368 10.16 11.00 5.75
CA GLY A 368 11.28 10.18 5.34
C GLY A 368 11.14 9.52 3.98
N GLN A 369 12.22 8.92 3.53
CA GLN A 369 12.20 8.14 2.31
C GLN A 369 11.56 6.77 2.55
N PRO A 370 10.92 6.17 1.53
CA PRO A 370 10.38 4.81 1.64
C PRO A 370 11.46 3.81 2.06
N SER A 371 11.23 3.10 3.15
CA SER A 371 12.12 2.07 3.68
C SER A 371 11.32 0.97 4.34
N ASP A 372 11.82 -0.28 4.30
CA ASP A 372 11.21 -1.38 5.03
C ASP A 372 12.27 -2.41 5.42
N ILE A 373 12.01 -3.14 6.52
CA ILE A 373 12.96 -4.08 7.12
C ILE A 373 13.31 -5.22 6.17
N ASP A 374 12.35 -5.66 5.34
CA ASP A 374 12.53 -6.77 4.39
C ASP A 374 13.12 -6.35 3.03
N THR A 375 13.47 -5.07 2.86
CA THR A 375 13.98 -4.54 1.60
C THR A 375 15.30 -3.79 1.83
N PRO A 376 16.46 -4.45 1.72
CA PRO A 376 17.75 -3.84 1.99
C PRO A 376 18.17 -2.80 0.95
N ASP A 377 17.60 -2.85 -0.27
CA ASP A 377 17.82 -1.86 -1.32
C ASP A 377 16.69 -0.81 -1.28
N GLU A 378 16.97 0.33 -0.63
CA GLU A 378 16.04 1.46 -0.52
C GLU A 378 15.54 1.95 -1.89
N ARG A 379 16.34 1.81 -2.94
CA ARG A 379 15.97 2.21 -4.30
C ARG A 379 14.75 1.43 -4.82
N THR A 380 14.60 0.18 -4.42
CA THR A 380 13.44 -0.65 -4.82
C THR A 380 12.13 0.00 -4.42
N LEU A 381 12.02 0.48 -3.18
CA LEU A 381 10.78 1.11 -2.67
C LEU A 381 10.56 2.51 -3.25
N ILE A 382 11.62 3.25 -3.55
CA ILE A 382 11.54 4.55 -4.24
C ILE A 382 10.98 4.36 -5.65
N GLU A 383 11.50 3.40 -6.41
CA GLU A 383 11.05 3.14 -7.79
C GLU A 383 9.62 2.55 -7.81
N ASP A 384 9.25 1.71 -6.84
CA ASP A 384 7.87 1.22 -6.71
C ASP A 384 6.89 2.36 -6.38
N ALA A 385 7.25 3.26 -5.46
CA ALA A 385 6.44 4.44 -5.15
C ALA A 385 6.31 5.37 -6.38
N ARG A 386 7.37 5.53 -7.16
CA ARG A 386 7.36 6.29 -8.41
C ARG A 386 6.40 5.69 -9.43
N GLU A 387 6.44 4.36 -9.62
CA GLU A 387 5.50 3.67 -10.50
C GLU A 387 4.06 3.81 -10.01
N ALA A 388 3.80 3.70 -8.69
CA ALA A 388 2.48 3.93 -8.13
C ALA A 388 1.96 5.37 -8.42
N VAL A 389 2.80 6.39 -8.28
CA VAL A 389 2.46 7.78 -8.64
C VAL A 389 2.16 7.93 -10.14
N ARG A 390 2.88 7.21 -11.01
CA ARG A 390 2.63 7.20 -12.44
C ARG A 390 1.28 6.57 -12.79
N GLU A 391 0.96 5.43 -12.17
CA GLU A 391 -0.34 4.75 -12.32
C GLU A 391 -1.49 5.66 -11.91
N LEU A 392 -1.40 6.28 -10.74
CA LEU A 392 -2.40 7.23 -10.25
C LEU A 392 -2.61 8.40 -11.22
N GLY A 393 -1.51 8.90 -11.79
CA GLY A 393 -1.59 9.96 -12.81
C GLY A 393 -2.30 9.52 -14.09
N GLN A 394 -2.17 8.26 -14.50
CA GLN A 394 -2.92 7.68 -15.63
C GLN A 394 -4.41 7.55 -15.32
N ASP A 395 -4.76 7.29 -14.06
CA ASP A 395 -6.14 7.20 -13.58
C ASP A 395 -6.77 8.59 -13.29
N GLY A 396 -6.07 9.67 -13.64
CA GLY A 396 -6.57 11.04 -13.47
C GLY A 396 -6.49 11.55 -12.03
N ILE A 397 -5.70 10.92 -11.17
CA ILE A 397 -5.48 11.33 -9.77
C ILE A 397 -4.21 12.19 -9.71
N TYR A 398 -4.36 13.43 -9.27
CA TYR A 398 -3.23 14.31 -9.03
C TYR A 398 -2.63 14.01 -7.67
N THR A 399 -1.38 13.58 -7.64
CA THR A 399 -0.64 13.32 -6.40
C THR A 399 0.26 14.48 -6.07
N HIS A 400 0.28 14.93 -4.81
CA HIS A 400 1.22 15.92 -4.31
C HIS A 400 1.80 15.49 -2.98
N CYS A 401 3.13 15.51 -2.88
CA CYS A 401 3.85 15.16 -1.67
C CYS A 401 4.25 16.39 -0.88
N ILE A 402 4.04 16.35 0.42
CA ILE A 402 4.57 17.31 1.38
C ILE A 402 5.57 16.56 2.24
N SER A 403 6.84 16.87 2.08
CA SER A 403 7.90 16.26 2.86
C SER A 403 8.35 17.17 4.00
N LEU A 404 8.56 16.57 5.15
CA LEU A 404 9.06 17.20 6.36
C LEU A 404 10.58 16.95 6.55
N ASP A 405 11.19 16.16 5.68
CA ASP A 405 12.63 15.92 5.67
C ASP A 405 13.35 17.01 4.88
N PRO A 406 14.22 17.81 5.50
CA PRO A 406 15.01 18.82 4.81
C PRO A 406 15.95 18.27 3.73
N LYS A 407 16.25 16.97 3.74
CA LYS A 407 17.10 16.29 2.77
C LYS A 407 16.31 15.59 1.66
N ALA A 408 15.00 15.76 1.65
CA ALA A 408 14.07 15.05 0.78
C ALA A 408 14.24 15.30 -0.73
N ASP A 409 14.85 16.42 -1.12
CA ASP A 409 14.89 16.85 -2.53
C ASP A 409 15.40 15.77 -3.49
N ALA A 410 16.28 14.87 -3.04
CA ALA A 410 16.83 13.82 -3.88
C ALA A 410 15.79 12.74 -4.21
N TYR A 411 15.18 12.11 -3.20
CA TYR A 411 14.27 10.97 -3.41
C TYR A 411 12.82 11.39 -3.71
N VAL A 412 12.35 12.49 -3.12
CA VAL A 412 10.98 12.99 -3.37
C VAL A 412 10.85 13.49 -4.81
N GLY A 413 11.91 14.11 -5.35
CA GLY A 413 11.98 14.50 -6.75
C GLY A 413 11.93 13.30 -7.70
N ASP A 414 12.55 12.17 -7.33
CA ASP A 414 12.53 10.94 -8.12
C ASP A 414 11.12 10.30 -8.14
N ILE A 415 10.40 10.33 -7.01
CA ILE A 415 9.07 9.74 -6.88
C ILE A 415 7.99 10.64 -7.50
N PHE A 416 7.94 11.91 -7.12
CA PHE A 416 6.82 12.82 -7.43
C PHE A 416 7.14 13.85 -8.53
N GLY A 417 8.39 13.89 -9.00
CA GLY A 417 8.83 14.90 -9.95
C GLY A 417 8.71 16.31 -9.39
N ARG A 418 7.97 17.20 -10.07
CA ARG A 418 7.70 18.57 -9.61
C ARG A 418 6.50 18.70 -8.67
N ARG A 419 5.83 17.60 -8.35
CA ARG A 419 4.60 17.60 -7.55
C ARG A 419 4.92 17.36 -6.07
N HIS A 420 5.86 18.13 -5.54
CA HIS A 420 6.20 18.04 -4.12
C HIS A 420 6.51 19.43 -3.54
N THR A 421 6.48 19.49 -2.23
CA THR A 421 6.86 20.67 -1.45
C THR A 421 7.62 20.20 -0.21
N VAL A 422 8.83 20.69 -0.03
CA VAL A 422 9.61 20.42 1.18
C VAL A 422 9.34 21.53 2.19
N ILE A 423 9.09 21.17 3.44
CA ILE A 423 8.88 22.10 4.54
C ILE A 423 10.08 22.01 5.48
N ASP A 424 11.04 22.91 5.31
CA ASP A 424 12.28 22.96 6.11
C ASP A 424 12.05 23.23 7.60
N ASN A 425 10.96 23.92 7.94
CA ASN A 425 10.61 24.23 9.31
C ASN A 425 9.25 23.58 9.66
N VAL A 426 9.33 22.40 10.28
CA VAL A 426 8.17 21.61 10.68
C VAL A 426 7.24 22.36 11.65
N GLN A 427 7.76 23.29 12.46
CA GLN A 427 6.93 24.12 13.35
C GLN A 427 5.92 25.01 12.60
N ARG A 428 6.18 25.31 11.32
CA ARG A 428 5.27 26.06 10.45
C ARG A 428 4.28 25.17 9.69
N LEU A 429 4.36 23.86 9.88
CA LEU A 429 3.48 22.91 9.19
C LEU A 429 1.99 23.22 9.42
N PRO A 430 1.52 23.52 10.65
CA PRO A 430 0.11 23.84 10.90
C PRO A 430 -0.40 25.05 10.11
N GLU A 431 0.48 26.01 9.81
CA GLU A 431 0.16 27.19 9.01
C GLU A 431 0.28 26.91 7.50
N ARG A 432 1.33 26.19 7.10
CA ARG A 432 1.67 25.97 5.69
C ARG A 432 0.78 24.97 5.01
N LEU A 433 0.41 23.88 5.68
CA LEU A 433 -0.36 22.79 5.08
C LEU A 433 -1.72 23.25 4.52
N PRO A 434 -2.57 24.01 5.26
CA PRO A 434 -3.80 24.52 4.70
C PRO A 434 -3.58 25.54 3.57
N GLN A 435 -2.52 26.36 3.65
CA GLN A 435 -2.18 27.32 2.58
C GLN A 435 -1.77 26.63 1.29
N LEU A 436 -0.98 25.56 1.37
CA LEU A 436 -0.60 24.71 0.23
C LEU A 436 -1.82 24.06 -0.39
N PHE A 437 -2.69 23.49 0.44
CA PHE A 437 -3.94 22.92 -0.05
C PHE A 437 -4.76 23.93 -0.86
N MET A 438 -4.94 25.14 -0.32
CA MET A 438 -5.66 26.20 -1.04
C MET A 438 -4.98 26.59 -2.36
N ALA A 439 -3.64 26.58 -2.41
CA ALA A 439 -2.90 26.87 -3.64
C ALA A 439 -3.06 25.78 -4.71
N LEU A 440 -3.10 24.50 -4.28
CA LEU A 440 -3.25 23.34 -5.16
C LEU A 440 -4.67 23.18 -5.69
N THR A 441 -5.66 23.73 -5.01
CA THR A 441 -7.10 23.54 -5.31
C THR A 441 -7.78 24.80 -5.90
N ARG A 442 -7.02 25.81 -6.25
CA ARG A 442 -7.47 27.00 -6.98
C ARG A 442 -7.93 26.78 -8.39
#